data_117dee319c125ccdfd833284ba31e261
#
_entry.id   117dee319c125ccdfd833284ba31e261
#
_cell.length_a   1.000
_cell.length_b   1.000
_cell.length_c   1.000
_cell.angle_alpha   90.00
_cell.angle_beta   90.00
_cell.angle_gamma   90.00
#
_symmetry.space_group_name_H-M   'P 1'
#
loop_
_entity.id
_entity.type
_entity.pdbx_description
1 polymer ?
#
loop_
_entity_poly.entity_id
_entity_poly.type
_entity_poly.pdbx_seq_one_letter_code
_entity_poly.pdbx_strand_id
1 'polypeptide(L)'
;MVRMVAAVAAFVAIFALAGMWYVSRGNGDGDQFAQCRQGQVAGGTSAIGGPFELVNGDGETVTDKDVLTEPSLVYFGYTFCPDVCPLDNTRNAEAVDILEADGKIVTPVFITIDPERDTPEVMKDYSGYVHERMIGLTGSLEQVKKASQAYRTYYKKQAPEDGDDEYYLVDHSTFTYLTLPEHGFVEYFRRDVTPEKMAETVACFVDNM
;
A
#
# COMPACT_ATOMS: atom_id res chain seq x y z
N MET A 1 7.26 -11.20 62.18
CA MET A 1 7.15 -11.92 60.94
C MET A 1 6.18 -11.25 59.92
N VAL A 2 4.94 -10.95 60.26
CA VAL A 2 3.95 -10.34 59.34
C VAL A 2 4.40 -9.02 58.70
N ARG A 3 5.01 -8.13 59.46
CA ARG A 3 5.55 -6.81 58.96
C ARG A 3 6.68 -6.97 57.92
N MET A 4 7.53 -7.98 58.09
CA MET A 4 8.62 -8.28 57.16
C MET A 4 8.12 -8.87 55.86
N VAL A 5 7.12 -9.77 55.92
CA VAL A 5 6.48 -10.35 54.74
C VAL A 5 5.73 -9.27 53.94
N ALA A 6 5.02 -8.36 54.59
CA ALA A 6 4.35 -7.24 53.94
C ALA A 6 5.33 -6.27 53.23
N ALA A 7 6.49 -5.99 53.85
CA ALA A 7 7.52 -5.15 53.24
C ALA A 7 8.14 -5.80 51.97
N VAL A 8 8.43 -7.10 52.04
CA VAL A 8 8.95 -7.85 50.87
C VAL A 8 7.94 -7.90 49.75
N ALA A 9 6.65 -8.15 50.06
CA ALA A 9 5.59 -8.16 49.05
C ALA A 9 5.43 -6.77 48.37
N ALA A 10 5.51 -5.68 49.12
CA ALA A 10 5.46 -4.33 48.58
C ALA A 10 6.66 -4.02 47.67
N PHE A 11 7.86 -4.45 48.03
CA PHE A 11 9.06 -4.29 47.20
C PHE A 11 8.94 -5.06 45.87
N VAL A 12 8.49 -6.32 45.91
CA VAL A 12 8.29 -7.14 44.72
C VAL A 12 7.24 -6.51 43.79
N ALA A 13 6.14 -5.99 44.35
CA ALA A 13 5.10 -5.30 43.56
C ALA A 13 5.62 -4.02 42.89
N ILE A 14 6.43 -3.22 43.61
CA ILE A 14 7.04 -1.99 43.07
C ILE A 14 8.02 -2.34 41.91
N PHE A 15 8.85 -3.37 42.09
CA PHE A 15 9.78 -3.80 41.04
C PHE A 15 9.06 -4.40 39.84
N ALA A 16 7.96 -5.14 40.04
CA ALA A 16 7.14 -5.66 38.96
C ALA A 16 6.46 -4.53 38.19
N LEU A 17 5.91 -3.53 38.85
CA LEU A 17 5.30 -2.35 38.23
C LEU A 17 6.35 -1.48 37.51
N ALA A 18 7.52 -1.27 38.11
CA ALA A 18 8.62 -0.55 37.47
C ALA A 18 9.15 -1.30 36.23
N GLY A 19 9.27 -2.61 36.31
CA GLY A 19 9.66 -3.47 35.19
C GLY A 19 8.63 -3.43 34.07
N MET A 20 7.33 -3.53 34.38
CA MET A 20 6.25 -3.42 33.44
C MET A 20 6.19 -2.03 32.75
N TRP A 21 6.41 -0.96 33.53
CA TRP A 21 6.49 0.39 33.02
C TRP A 21 7.75 0.61 32.14
N TYR A 22 8.89 0.02 32.49
CA TYR A 22 10.12 0.07 31.71
C TYR A 22 9.97 -0.68 30.38
N VAL A 23 9.36 -1.86 30.39
CA VAL A 23 9.04 -2.64 29.17
C VAL A 23 8.00 -1.92 28.32
N SER A 24 6.96 -1.31 28.92
CA SER A 24 5.98 -0.47 28.20
C SER A 24 6.59 0.76 27.55
N ARG A 25 7.64 1.35 28.17
CA ARG A 25 8.36 2.47 27.54
C ARG A 25 9.35 2.04 26.46
N GLY A 26 9.95 0.85 26.60
CA GLY A 26 10.92 0.32 25.63
C GLY A 26 10.29 -0.19 24.33
N ASN A 27 8.96 -0.41 24.30
CA ASN A 27 8.22 -0.78 23.07
C ASN A 27 7.69 0.43 22.28
N GLY A 28 8.08 1.63 22.64
CA GLY A 28 7.82 2.87 21.92
C GLY A 28 9.12 3.40 21.32
N ASP A 29 9.77 2.67 20.40
CA ASP A 29 10.47 3.32 19.31
C ASP A 29 9.37 4.08 18.58
N GLY A 30 9.31 5.40 18.82
CA GLY A 30 8.20 6.21 18.39
C GLY A 30 8.07 6.07 16.89
N ASP A 31 6.95 5.45 16.43
CA ASP A 31 6.62 5.46 15.02
C ASP A 31 6.65 6.92 14.56
N GLN A 32 7.70 7.30 13.80
CA GLN A 32 7.91 8.67 13.33
C GLN A 32 6.70 9.19 12.54
N PHE A 33 5.88 8.27 12.02
CA PHE A 33 4.67 8.56 11.28
C PHE A 33 3.39 8.48 12.12
N ALA A 34 3.47 8.31 13.44
CA ALA A 34 2.29 8.13 14.31
C ALA A 34 1.26 9.26 14.14
N GLN A 35 1.74 10.50 13.95
CA GLN A 35 0.89 11.67 13.74
C GLN A 35 0.21 11.71 12.36
N CYS A 36 0.75 11.00 11.37
CA CYS A 36 0.23 10.98 10.00
C CYS A 36 -0.79 9.86 9.77
N ARG A 37 -0.80 8.84 10.64
CA ARG A 37 -1.69 7.68 10.47
C ARG A 37 -3.13 8.02 10.78
N GLN A 38 -4.04 7.57 9.93
CA GLN A 38 -5.49 7.67 10.17
C GLN A 38 -6.07 6.45 10.90
N GLY A 39 -5.31 5.36 11.00
CA GLY A 39 -5.74 4.12 11.62
C GLY A 39 -4.59 3.22 12.05
N GLN A 40 -4.94 2.07 12.62
CA GLN A 40 -3.96 1.03 12.95
C GLN A 40 -4.11 -0.13 11.97
N VAL A 41 -2.99 -0.57 11.41
CA VAL A 41 -2.93 -1.77 10.57
C VAL A 41 -2.77 -2.99 11.48
N ALA A 42 -3.72 -3.92 11.44
CA ALA A 42 -3.64 -5.16 12.19
C ALA A 42 -2.39 -5.95 11.75
N GLY A 43 -1.52 -6.27 12.70
CA GLY A 43 -0.24 -6.94 12.42
C GLY A 43 0.94 -6.01 12.12
N GLY A 44 0.73 -4.68 12.19
CA GLY A 44 1.76 -3.67 11.91
C GLY A 44 1.99 -3.45 10.42
N THR A 45 2.73 -2.38 10.11
CA THR A 45 3.02 -1.98 8.72
C THR A 45 3.92 -2.97 7.98
N SER A 46 4.83 -3.66 8.67
CA SER A 46 5.71 -4.69 8.10
C SER A 46 4.99 -5.94 7.56
N ALA A 47 3.68 -6.06 7.82
CA ALA A 47 2.87 -7.18 7.35
C ALA A 47 2.32 -7.00 5.92
N ILE A 48 2.45 -5.80 5.34
CA ILE A 48 1.96 -5.43 4.01
C ILE A 48 3.14 -4.91 3.19
N GLY A 49 3.12 -5.19 1.88
CA GLY A 49 4.23 -4.89 0.99
C GLY A 49 5.31 -5.95 1.03
N GLY A 50 6.26 -5.85 0.13
CA GLY A 50 7.37 -6.80 0.01
C GLY A 50 7.92 -6.83 -1.40
N PRO A 51 8.98 -7.62 -1.64
CA PRO A 51 9.63 -7.68 -2.93
C PRO A 51 8.68 -8.27 -3.99
N PHE A 52 8.73 -7.67 -5.17
CA PHE A 52 8.10 -8.20 -6.38
C PHE A 52 9.06 -8.11 -7.56
N GLU A 53 8.78 -8.90 -8.57
CA GLU A 53 9.40 -8.85 -9.89
C GLU A 53 8.27 -8.89 -10.92
N LEU A 54 8.13 -7.82 -11.70
CA LEU A 54 7.06 -7.62 -12.68
C LEU A 54 7.63 -7.13 -14.01
N VAL A 55 6.79 -6.86 -14.98
CA VAL A 55 7.16 -6.34 -16.29
C VAL A 55 6.53 -4.96 -16.46
N ASN A 56 7.33 -3.97 -16.87
CA ASN A 56 6.86 -2.62 -17.15
C ASN A 56 6.23 -2.49 -18.54
N GLY A 57 5.71 -1.30 -18.87
CA GLY A 57 5.09 -1.03 -20.17
C GLY A 57 6.05 -1.13 -21.38
N ASP A 58 7.36 -1.14 -21.16
CA ASP A 58 8.38 -1.31 -22.20
C ASP A 58 8.79 -2.79 -22.38
N GLY A 59 8.19 -3.71 -21.63
CA GLY A 59 8.47 -5.13 -21.66
C GLY A 59 9.71 -5.53 -20.86
N GLU A 60 10.24 -4.63 -20.04
CA GLU A 60 11.42 -4.89 -19.20
C GLU A 60 11.00 -5.46 -17.85
N THR A 61 11.79 -6.43 -17.36
CA THR A 61 11.61 -6.94 -15.99
C THR A 61 12.13 -5.92 -14.99
N VAL A 62 11.28 -5.54 -14.04
CA VAL A 62 11.58 -4.58 -12.98
C VAL A 62 11.21 -5.15 -11.61
N THR A 63 11.95 -4.70 -10.59
CA THR A 63 11.72 -5.07 -9.19
C THR A 63 11.07 -3.94 -8.40
N ASP A 64 10.60 -4.24 -7.19
CA ASP A 64 10.15 -3.22 -6.24
C ASP A 64 11.17 -2.11 -6.02
N LYS A 65 12.48 -2.44 -6.03
CA LYS A 65 13.58 -1.48 -5.86
C LYS A 65 13.79 -0.56 -7.06
N ASP A 66 13.44 -1.02 -8.25
CA ASP A 66 13.53 -0.21 -9.46
C ASP A 66 12.33 0.74 -9.60
N VAL A 67 11.18 0.34 -9.06
CA VAL A 67 9.90 1.07 -9.20
C VAL A 67 9.64 2.01 -8.02
N LEU A 68 9.85 1.55 -6.79
CA LEU A 68 9.48 2.29 -5.57
C LEU A 68 10.65 3.17 -5.07
N THR A 69 11.27 3.92 -5.98
CA THR A 69 12.40 4.82 -5.69
C THR A 69 11.97 6.16 -5.10
N GLU A 70 10.69 6.51 -5.29
CA GLU A 70 10.02 7.69 -4.75
C GLU A 70 8.83 7.26 -3.90
N PRO A 71 8.27 8.12 -3.02
CA PRO A 71 6.98 7.85 -2.39
C PRO A 71 5.97 7.42 -3.45
N SER A 72 5.28 6.32 -3.24
CA SER A 72 4.46 5.70 -4.29
C SER A 72 3.06 5.34 -3.81
N LEU A 73 2.05 5.62 -4.64
CA LEU A 73 0.67 5.19 -4.46
C LEU A 73 0.43 3.93 -5.32
N VAL A 74 0.50 2.76 -4.68
CA VAL A 74 0.36 1.46 -5.35
C VAL A 74 -1.11 1.03 -5.34
N TYR A 75 -1.65 0.71 -6.51
CA TYR A 75 -3.01 0.23 -6.68
C TYR A 75 -3.04 -1.05 -7.53
N PHE A 76 -3.85 -2.02 -7.11
CA PHE A 76 -4.07 -3.28 -7.83
C PHE A 76 -5.43 -3.24 -8.52
N GLY A 77 -5.44 -3.40 -9.83
CA GLY A 77 -6.66 -3.37 -10.63
C GLY A 77 -6.45 -4.00 -12.01
N TYR A 78 -7.32 -3.73 -12.97
CA TYR A 78 -7.18 -4.19 -14.35
C TYR A 78 -7.80 -3.17 -15.31
N THR A 79 -7.30 -3.13 -16.55
CA THR A 79 -7.68 -2.07 -17.51
C THR A 79 -9.12 -2.23 -18.00
N PHE A 80 -9.63 -3.44 -18.06
CA PHE A 80 -11.02 -3.77 -18.47
C PHE A 80 -12.06 -3.57 -17.34
N CYS A 81 -11.67 -3.03 -16.21
CA CYS A 81 -12.60 -2.74 -15.12
C CYS A 81 -13.57 -1.60 -15.53
N PRO A 82 -14.89 -1.85 -15.59
CA PRO A 82 -15.82 -0.87 -16.14
C PRO A 82 -16.23 0.23 -15.16
N ASP A 83 -15.86 0.13 -13.87
CA ASP A 83 -16.42 0.97 -12.82
C ASP A 83 -15.36 1.49 -11.85
N VAL A 84 -14.83 0.62 -10.98
CA VAL A 84 -14.06 1.07 -9.80
C VAL A 84 -12.64 1.51 -10.13
N CYS A 85 -11.92 0.81 -11.03
CA CYS A 85 -10.52 1.12 -11.31
C CYS A 85 -10.30 2.49 -11.96
N PRO A 86 -11.12 2.93 -12.95
CA PRO A 86 -10.97 4.28 -13.50
C PRO A 86 -11.17 5.37 -12.45
N LEU A 87 -12.18 5.22 -11.58
CA LEU A 87 -12.47 6.20 -10.52
C LEU A 87 -11.35 6.26 -9.49
N ASP A 88 -10.84 5.12 -9.04
CA ASP A 88 -9.76 5.06 -8.05
C ASP A 88 -8.44 5.57 -8.62
N ASN A 89 -8.12 5.26 -9.89
CA ASN A 89 -6.91 5.76 -10.52
C ASN A 89 -6.98 7.27 -10.81
N THR A 90 -8.15 7.80 -11.22
CA THR A 90 -8.35 9.24 -11.36
C THR A 90 -8.15 9.94 -10.02
N ARG A 91 -8.76 9.46 -8.93
CA ARG A 91 -8.54 9.98 -7.59
C ARG A 91 -7.07 9.97 -7.18
N ASN A 92 -6.34 8.88 -7.47
CA ASN A 92 -4.92 8.78 -7.15
C ASN A 92 -4.10 9.78 -7.96
N ALA A 93 -4.41 9.96 -9.24
CA ALA A 93 -3.78 10.95 -10.12
C ALA A 93 -4.02 12.38 -9.63
N GLU A 94 -5.26 12.74 -9.30
CA GLU A 94 -5.61 14.06 -8.74
C GLU A 94 -4.88 14.34 -7.43
N ALA A 95 -4.70 13.33 -6.55
CA ALA A 95 -3.93 13.47 -5.33
C ALA A 95 -2.43 13.73 -5.63
N VAL A 96 -1.88 13.09 -6.67
CA VAL A 96 -0.51 13.31 -7.14
C VAL A 96 -0.35 14.73 -7.69
N ASP A 97 -1.30 15.20 -8.52
CA ASP A 97 -1.29 16.57 -9.04
C ASP A 97 -1.26 17.63 -7.92
N ILE A 98 -2.05 17.42 -6.86
CA ILE A 98 -2.06 18.30 -5.67
C ILE A 98 -0.68 18.29 -4.98
N LEU A 99 -0.08 17.11 -4.81
CA LEU A 99 1.24 16.97 -4.18
C LEU A 99 2.34 17.62 -5.02
N GLU A 100 2.31 17.47 -6.34
CA GLU A 100 3.25 18.12 -7.26
C GLU A 100 3.16 19.64 -7.20
N ALA A 101 1.94 20.19 -7.12
CA ALA A 101 1.74 21.63 -6.96
C ALA A 101 2.39 22.16 -5.66
N ASP A 102 2.50 21.32 -4.63
CA ASP A 102 3.19 21.59 -3.37
C ASP A 102 4.69 21.21 -3.40
N GLY A 103 5.22 20.83 -4.56
CA GLY A 103 6.62 20.45 -4.76
C GLY A 103 7.00 19.07 -4.22
N LYS A 104 6.03 18.20 -3.96
CA LYS A 104 6.23 16.84 -3.47
C LYS A 104 6.06 15.83 -4.61
N ILE A 105 7.12 15.10 -4.89
CA ILE A 105 7.12 14.10 -5.96
C ILE A 105 6.59 12.78 -5.40
N VAL A 106 5.50 12.28 -5.98
CA VAL A 106 4.88 11.00 -5.66
C VAL A 106 4.55 10.26 -6.95
N THR A 107 4.83 8.97 -7.01
CA THR A 107 4.64 8.16 -8.21
C THR A 107 3.40 7.26 -8.06
N PRO A 108 2.37 7.41 -8.89
CA PRO A 108 1.29 6.42 -8.94
C PRO A 108 1.79 5.15 -9.62
N VAL A 109 1.50 3.98 -9.03
CA VAL A 109 1.89 2.67 -9.57
C VAL A 109 0.64 1.81 -9.71
N PHE A 110 0.36 1.39 -10.92
CA PHE A 110 -0.77 0.52 -11.24
C PHE A 110 -0.27 -0.90 -11.58
N ILE A 111 -0.59 -1.87 -10.73
CA ILE A 111 -0.22 -3.28 -10.91
C ILE A 111 -1.46 -4.04 -11.37
N THR A 112 -1.39 -4.67 -12.55
CA THR A 112 -2.52 -5.48 -13.01
C THR A 112 -2.73 -6.72 -12.17
N ILE A 113 -4.01 -7.13 -12.06
CA ILE A 113 -4.43 -8.42 -11.53
C ILE A 113 -4.96 -9.34 -12.64
N ASP A 114 -4.91 -8.88 -13.89
CA ASP A 114 -5.39 -9.59 -15.08
C ASP A 114 -4.36 -9.56 -16.21
N PRO A 115 -3.18 -10.18 -16.00
CA PRO A 115 -2.11 -10.13 -16.98
C PRO A 115 -2.42 -10.88 -18.29
N GLU A 116 -3.53 -11.62 -18.37
CA GLU A 116 -3.95 -12.27 -19.60
C GLU A 116 -4.46 -11.26 -20.64
N ARG A 117 -5.10 -10.17 -20.20
CA ARG A 117 -5.58 -9.06 -21.07
C ARG A 117 -4.67 -7.85 -21.00
N ASP A 118 -4.07 -7.59 -19.86
CA ASP A 118 -3.23 -6.41 -19.60
C ASP A 118 -1.76 -6.69 -19.98
N THR A 119 -1.49 -6.69 -21.30
CA THR A 119 -0.12 -6.82 -21.83
C THR A 119 0.74 -5.60 -21.46
N PRO A 120 2.09 -5.65 -21.60
CA PRO A 120 2.94 -4.49 -21.40
C PRO A 120 2.50 -3.25 -22.18
N GLU A 121 2.13 -3.42 -23.45
CA GLU A 121 1.64 -2.34 -24.32
C GLU A 121 0.34 -1.73 -23.79
N VAL A 122 -0.62 -2.55 -23.38
CA VAL A 122 -1.90 -2.09 -22.79
C VAL A 122 -1.62 -1.32 -21.50
N MET A 123 -0.72 -1.81 -20.67
CA MET A 123 -0.36 -1.15 -19.41
C MET A 123 0.34 0.20 -19.65
N LYS A 124 1.20 0.29 -20.66
CA LYS A 124 1.86 1.54 -21.06
C LYS A 124 0.84 2.59 -21.51
N ASP A 125 -0.07 2.21 -22.41
CA ASP A 125 -1.08 3.12 -22.94
C ASP A 125 -2.04 3.58 -21.84
N TYR A 126 -2.51 2.65 -21.00
CA TYR A 126 -3.41 2.95 -19.89
C TYR A 126 -2.76 3.89 -18.87
N SER A 127 -1.54 3.57 -18.42
CA SER A 127 -0.86 4.39 -17.43
C SER A 127 -0.57 5.79 -17.94
N GLY A 128 -0.09 5.93 -19.19
CA GLY A 128 0.15 7.22 -19.84
C GLY A 128 -1.12 8.05 -20.06
N TYR A 129 -2.28 7.39 -20.24
CA TYR A 129 -3.56 8.08 -20.32
C TYR A 129 -4.05 8.62 -18.99
N VAL A 130 -3.81 7.88 -17.89
CA VAL A 130 -4.26 8.28 -16.55
C VAL A 130 -3.41 9.40 -15.97
N HIS A 131 -2.08 9.26 -16.02
CA HIS A 131 -1.15 10.28 -15.50
C HIS A 131 0.25 10.07 -16.08
N GLU A 132 0.95 11.15 -16.45
CA GLU A 132 2.27 11.09 -17.10
C GLU A 132 3.36 10.38 -16.28
N ARG A 133 3.22 10.37 -14.94
CA ARG A 133 4.15 9.72 -14.01
C ARG A 133 3.70 8.32 -13.60
N MET A 134 2.55 7.86 -14.04
CA MET A 134 2.05 6.56 -13.65
C MET A 134 2.88 5.44 -14.26
N ILE A 135 3.31 4.52 -13.42
CA ILE A 135 4.00 3.29 -13.83
C ILE A 135 2.98 2.16 -13.88
N GLY A 136 2.75 1.62 -15.08
CA GLY A 136 1.92 0.44 -15.29
C GLY A 136 2.77 -0.83 -15.26
N LEU A 137 2.35 -1.83 -14.48
CA LEU A 137 3.08 -3.10 -14.30
C LEU A 137 2.19 -4.30 -14.57
N THR A 138 2.73 -5.26 -15.30
CA THR A 138 2.13 -6.56 -15.60
C THR A 138 3.15 -7.68 -15.35
N GLY A 139 2.89 -8.89 -15.84
CA GLY A 139 3.81 -10.02 -15.72
C GLY A 139 3.11 -11.35 -15.97
N SER A 140 3.73 -12.45 -15.59
CA SER A 140 3.06 -13.74 -15.57
C SER A 140 2.03 -13.82 -14.43
N LEU A 141 1.07 -14.73 -14.55
CA LEU A 141 0.11 -15.02 -13.47
C LEU A 141 0.80 -15.28 -12.10
N GLU A 142 1.98 -15.93 -12.12
CA GLU A 142 2.73 -16.22 -10.91
C GLU A 142 3.37 -14.96 -10.31
N GLN A 143 3.94 -14.08 -11.14
CA GLN A 143 4.53 -12.81 -10.71
C GLN A 143 3.47 -11.90 -10.10
N VAL A 144 2.34 -11.72 -10.80
CA VAL A 144 1.20 -10.92 -10.32
C VAL A 144 0.64 -11.49 -9.01
N LYS A 145 0.49 -12.81 -8.91
CA LYS A 145 0.06 -13.47 -7.68
C LYS A 145 1.01 -13.22 -6.50
N LYS A 146 2.32 -13.28 -6.72
CA LYS A 146 3.32 -12.97 -5.67
C LYS A 146 3.23 -11.52 -5.21
N ALA A 147 3.13 -10.56 -6.14
CA ALA A 147 2.95 -9.15 -5.81
C ALA A 147 1.66 -8.91 -5.01
N SER A 148 0.54 -9.47 -5.48
CA SER A 148 -0.75 -9.42 -4.78
C SER A 148 -0.68 -10.00 -3.35
N GLN A 149 -0.01 -11.13 -3.17
CA GLN A 149 0.16 -11.75 -1.85
C GLN A 149 1.04 -10.89 -0.92
N ALA A 150 2.09 -10.25 -1.45
CA ALA A 150 2.93 -9.34 -0.68
C ALA A 150 2.12 -8.15 -0.13
N TYR A 151 1.23 -7.58 -0.93
CA TYR A 151 0.35 -6.49 -0.52
C TYR A 151 -0.96 -6.96 0.16
N ARG A 152 -1.14 -8.27 0.34
CA ARG A 152 -2.34 -8.89 0.91
C ARG A 152 -3.63 -8.45 0.22
N THR A 153 -3.56 -8.13 -1.06
CA THR A 153 -4.73 -7.82 -1.85
C THR A 153 -5.40 -9.10 -2.35
N TYR A 154 -6.70 -9.06 -2.49
CA TYR A 154 -7.51 -10.16 -2.99
C TYR A 154 -7.93 -9.88 -4.42
N TYR A 155 -7.93 -10.89 -5.25
CA TYR A 155 -8.61 -10.86 -6.55
C TYR A 155 -9.12 -12.25 -6.93
N LYS A 156 -10.19 -12.28 -7.73
CA LYS A 156 -10.80 -13.50 -8.25
C LYS A 156 -11.51 -13.22 -9.57
N LYS A 157 -11.11 -13.94 -10.63
CA LYS A 157 -11.81 -13.95 -11.91
C LYS A 157 -13.21 -14.54 -11.70
N GLN A 158 -14.25 -13.82 -12.16
CA GLN A 158 -15.62 -14.31 -12.18
C GLN A 158 -15.82 -15.24 -13.37
N ALA A 159 -16.71 -16.22 -13.22
CA ALA A 159 -17.13 -17.03 -14.36
C ALA A 159 -17.95 -16.13 -15.31
N PRO A 160 -17.72 -16.17 -16.63
CA PRO A 160 -18.51 -15.40 -17.57
C PRO A 160 -19.99 -15.84 -17.51
N GLU A 161 -20.90 -14.86 -17.51
CA GLU A 161 -22.35 -15.15 -17.37
C GLU A 161 -22.92 -15.90 -18.57
N ASP A 162 -22.38 -15.70 -19.79
CA ASP A 162 -22.88 -16.27 -21.05
C ASP A 162 -21.93 -17.29 -21.71
N GLY A 163 -20.91 -17.75 -21.01
CA GLY A 163 -19.90 -18.67 -21.55
C GLY A 163 -18.94 -18.01 -22.54
N ASP A 164 -18.90 -16.69 -22.58
CA ASP A 164 -17.94 -15.90 -23.36
C ASP A 164 -16.69 -15.64 -22.50
N ASP A 165 -15.64 -16.42 -22.76
CA ASP A 165 -14.37 -16.33 -22.01
C ASP A 165 -13.61 -15.01 -22.24
N GLU A 166 -14.04 -14.17 -23.19
CA GLU A 166 -13.42 -12.88 -23.48
C GLU A 166 -13.95 -11.76 -22.56
N TYR A 167 -15.22 -11.82 -22.16
CA TYR A 167 -15.86 -10.83 -21.29
C TYR A 167 -16.08 -11.33 -19.88
N TYR A 168 -15.10 -11.16 -19.03
CA TYR A 168 -15.20 -11.50 -17.59
C TYR A 168 -14.82 -10.32 -16.72
N LEU A 169 -15.37 -10.28 -15.52
CA LEU A 169 -14.99 -9.35 -14.45
C LEU A 169 -14.03 -10.00 -13.47
N VAL A 170 -13.26 -9.19 -12.79
CA VAL A 170 -12.38 -9.64 -11.70
C VAL A 170 -12.73 -8.91 -10.42
N ASP A 171 -13.22 -9.65 -9.44
CA ASP A 171 -13.41 -9.12 -8.08
C ASP A 171 -12.05 -8.84 -7.46
N HIS A 172 -11.88 -7.68 -6.83
CA HIS A 172 -10.60 -7.32 -6.20
C HIS A 172 -10.74 -6.35 -5.04
N SER A 173 -9.70 -6.30 -4.22
CA SER A 173 -9.52 -5.25 -3.22
C SER A 173 -9.28 -3.91 -3.89
N THR A 174 -9.84 -2.84 -3.34
CA THR A 174 -9.81 -1.48 -3.91
C THR A 174 -9.05 -0.50 -3.02
N PHE A 175 -8.01 -0.96 -2.35
CA PHE A 175 -7.15 -0.11 -1.53
C PHE A 175 -6.02 0.49 -2.37
N THR A 176 -5.69 1.75 -2.12
CA THR A 176 -4.44 2.37 -2.56
C THR A 176 -3.44 2.32 -1.41
N TYR A 177 -2.24 1.83 -1.66
CA TYR A 177 -1.20 1.64 -0.65
C TYR A 177 -0.12 2.72 -0.81
N LEU A 178 0.16 3.47 0.26
CA LEU A 178 1.30 4.37 0.31
C LEU A 178 2.54 3.59 0.72
N THR A 179 3.56 3.65 -0.13
CA THR A 179 4.87 3.04 0.10
C THR A 179 5.96 4.10 0.02
N LEU A 180 6.84 4.14 1.01
CA LEU A 180 7.99 5.04 1.04
C LEU A 180 9.27 4.25 0.77
N PRO A 181 10.29 4.83 0.08
CA PRO A 181 11.48 4.10 -0.38
C PRO A 181 12.18 3.27 0.68
N GLU A 182 12.54 3.83 1.82
CA GLU A 182 13.30 3.15 2.87
C GLU A 182 12.42 2.50 3.96
N HIS A 183 11.12 2.82 3.97
CA HIS A 183 10.17 2.41 5.02
C HIS A 183 9.18 1.33 4.56
N GLY A 184 9.10 1.10 3.24
CA GLY A 184 8.10 0.21 2.67
C GLY A 184 6.67 0.74 2.83
N PHE A 185 5.71 -0.13 3.01
CA PHE A 185 4.32 0.24 3.24
C PHE A 185 4.14 1.02 4.55
N VAL A 186 3.45 2.15 4.49
CA VAL A 186 3.21 3.02 5.66
C VAL A 186 1.74 3.31 5.93
N GLU A 187 0.88 3.39 4.91
CA GLU A 187 -0.55 3.68 5.04
C GLU A 187 -1.35 3.11 3.86
N TYR A 188 -2.65 2.95 4.01
CA TYR A 188 -3.55 2.62 2.91
C TYR A 188 -4.77 3.54 2.88
N PHE A 189 -5.31 3.75 1.70
CA PHE A 189 -6.48 4.57 1.48
C PHE A 189 -7.65 3.74 0.96
N ARG A 190 -8.81 3.97 1.54
CA ARG A 190 -10.08 3.41 1.09
C ARG A 190 -10.65 4.29 -0.03
N ARG A 191 -11.62 3.77 -0.77
CA ARG A 191 -12.26 4.46 -1.89
C ARG A 191 -13.00 5.75 -1.51
N ASP A 192 -13.45 5.87 -0.28
CA ASP A 192 -14.19 7.02 0.24
C ASP A 192 -13.30 8.22 0.62
N VAL A 193 -11.97 8.08 0.54
CA VAL A 193 -11.01 9.16 0.78
C VAL A 193 -10.94 10.05 -0.47
N THR A 194 -11.11 11.38 -0.30
CA THR A 194 -10.99 12.34 -1.40
C THR A 194 -9.53 12.57 -1.82
N PRO A 195 -9.28 13.08 -3.06
CA PRO A 195 -7.92 13.38 -3.51
C PRO A 195 -7.19 14.34 -2.57
N GLU A 196 -7.87 15.38 -2.08
CA GLU A 196 -7.29 16.39 -1.19
C GLU A 196 -6.89 15.78 0.15
N LYS A 197 -7.75 14.91 0.71
CA LYS A 197 -7.45 14.24 1.99
C LYS A 197 -6.34 13.21 1.84
N MET A 198 -6.29 12.53 0.70
CA MET A 198 -5.17 11.64 0.37
C MET A 198 -3.87 12.42 0.25
N ALA A 199 -3.85 13.52 -0.50
CA ALA A 199 -2.68 14.38 -0.67
C ALA A 199 -2.20 14.95 0.68
N GLU A 200 -3.10 15.48 1.52
CA GLU A 200 -2.77 15.96 2.87
C GLU A 200 -2.08 14.88 3.71
N THR A 201 -2.64 13.66 3.67
CA THR A 201 -2.08 12.54 4.44
C THR A 201 -0.72 12.13 3.89
N VAL A 202 -0.59 11.96 2.57
CA VAL A 202 0.69 11.62 1.92
C VAL A 202 1.74 12.69 2.19
N ALA A 203 1.38 13.98 2.11
CA ALA A 203 2.29 15.08 2.43
C ALA A 203 2.86 14.97 3.84
N CYS A 204 2.02 14.62 4.83
CA CYS A 204 2.48 14.39 6.20
C CYS A 204 3.56 13.30 6.27
N PHE A 205 3.38 12.16 5.58
CA PHE A 205 4.38 11.09 5.54
C PHE A 205 5.67 11.54 4.83
N VAL A 206 5.56 12.23 3.70
CA VAL A 206 6.70 12.74 2.93
C VAL A 206 7.50 13.78 3.72
N ASP A 207 6.84 14.67 4.46
CA ASP A 207 7.50 15.70 5.26
C ASP A 207 8.21 15.13 6.53
N ASN A 208 7.94 13.88 6.88
CA ASN A 208 8.51 13.21 8.06
C ASN A 208 9.37 11.98 7.68
N MET A 209 9.78 11.82 6.41
CA MET A 209 10.74 10.79 5.98
C MET A 209 12.14 11.04 6.55
#